data_7d55e5d688e90414e852663387190370
#
_entry.id   7d55e5d688e90414e852663387190370
#
_cell.length_a   1.000
_cell.length_b   1.000
_cell.length_c   1.000
_cell.angle_alpha   90.00
_cell.angle_beta   90.00
_cell.angle_gamma   90.00
#
_symmetry.space_group_name_H-M   'P 1'
#
loop_
_entity.id
_entity.type
_entity.pdbx_description
1 polymer ?
#
loop_
_entity_poly.entity_id
_entity_poly.type
_entity_poly.pdbx_seq_one_letter_code
_entity_poly.pdbx_strand_id
1 'polypeptide(L)'
;GMGKQVRVTKAAFAAVTGALLCSTAALAQDDGLRAGVSEDMPELMELYRDLHANPELSFEEHETAARLAARMRALGFDVTEGVGRTGVVAVMENGEGPTIMLRADMDGLPVREDTPVDYASEVMGEDRMGNTFPVMHACAHDTHMTSLVAAARYMSQNRDDWSGTLVLIGQPAEEVGLGALAMLSDGLYERFPTPDAVVSYHTWGYMPAGVIR
;
A
#
# COMPACT_ATOMS: atom_id res chain seq x y z
N GLY A 1 12.35 -17.43 67.29
CA GLY A 1 12.50 -17.32 65.85
C GLY A 1 11.20 -16.91 65.22
N MET A 2 11.10 -15.63 64.78
CA MET A 2 9.94 -15.11 64.11
C MET A 2 10.01 -15.34 62.60
N GLY A 3 9.13 -16.17 62.08
CA GLY A 3 9.00 -16.41 60.65
C GLY A 3 8.41 -15.22 59.95
N LYS A 4 9.15 -14.65 59.01
CA LYS A 4 8.67 -13.64 58.07
C LYS A 4 7.83 -14.35 56.99
N GLN A 5 6.51 -14.16 57.02
CA GLN A 5 5.64 -14.52 55.92
C GLN A 5 5.88 -13.53 54.77
N VAL A 6 6.27 -14.04 53.60
CA VAL A 6 6.37 -13.28 52.38
C VAL A 6 4.96 -13.05 51.83
N ARG A 7 4.45 -11.81 51.90
CA ARG A 7 3.24 -11.41 51.19
C ARG A 7 3.56 -11.30 49.72
N VAL A 8 3.22 -12.34 48.96
CA VAL A 8 3.16 -12.22 47.48
C VAL A 8 1.94 -11.38 47.16
N THR A 9 2.18 -10.16 46.71
CA THR A 9 1.14 -9.17 46.46
C THR A 9 0.36 -9.57 45.18
N LYS A 10 -0.97 -9.41 45.25
CA LYS A 10 -1.95 -9.64 44.17
C LYS A 10 -1.62 -8.88 42.87
N ALA A 11 -0.68 -7.92 42.90
CA ALA A 11 -0.21 -7.17 41.76
C ALA A 11 0.60 -7.99 40.73
N ALA A 12 1.34 -9.02 41.16
CA ALA A 12 2.10 -9.89 40.26
C ALA A 12 1.20 -10.79 39.39
N PHE A 13 0.03 -11.17 39.89
CA PHE A 13 -0.92 -12.02 39.17
C PHE A 13 -1.71 -11.25 38.11
N ALA A 14 -2.01 -9.97 38.38
CA ALA A 14 -2.69 -9.10 37.40
C ALA A 14 -1.81 -8.72 36.19
N ALA A 15 -0.51 -8.54 36.42
CA ALA A 15 0.45 -8.22 35.37
C ALA A 15 0.67 -9.38 34.38
N VAL A 16 0.71 -10.63 34.89
CA VAL A 16 0.88 -11.83 34.04
C VAL A 16 -0.39 -12.11 33.24
N THR A 17 -1.59 -11.95 33.82
CA THR A 17 -2.84 -12.12 33.09
C THR A 17 -3.07 -11.02 32.04
N GLY A 18 -2.67 -9.77 32.30
CA GLY A 18 -2.74 -8.68 31.32
C GLY A 18 -1.82 -8.89 30.11
N ALA A 19 -0.60 -9.38 30.34
CA ALA A 19 0.35 -9.69 29.26
C ALA A 19 -0.10 -10.87 28.40
N LEU A 20 -0.74 -11.90 28.99
CA LEU A 20 -1.29 -13.03 28.21
C LEU A 20 -2.51 -12.61 27.37
N LEU A 21 -3.37 -11.76 27.89
CA LEU A 21 -4.56 -11.26 27.18
C LEU A 21 -4.16 -10.36 26.00
N CYS A 22 -3.15 -9.50 26.15
CA CYS A 22 -2.60 -8.71 25.03
C CYS A 22 -1.98 -9.58 23.96
N SER A 23 -1.25 -10.64 24.32
CA SER A 23 -0.63 -11.55 23.35
C SER A 23 -1.66 -12.35 22.55
N THR A 24 -2.73 -12.82 23.19
CA THR A 24 -3.80 -13.57 22.50
C THR A 24 -4.65 -12.66 21.60
N ALA A 25 -4.89 -11.42 21.99
CA ALA A 25 -5.59 -10.45 21.14
C ALA A 25 -4.79 -10.11 19.88
N ALA A 26 -3.47 -9.89 20.00
CA ALA A 26 -2.60 -9.62 18.88
C ALA A 26 -2.52 -10.79 17.88
N LEU A 27 -2.46 -12.03 18.38
CA LEU A 27 -2.47 -13.24 17.53
C LEU A 27 -3.81 -13.42 16.82
N ALA A 28 -4.94 -13.18 17.52
CA ALA A 28 -6.28 -13.27 16.91
C ALA A 28 -6.49 -12.19 15.85
N GLN A 29 -5.92 -11.00 16.01
CA GLN A 29 -5.98 -9.92 15.02
C GLN A 29 -5.14 -10.25 13.77
N ASP A 30 -3.96 -10.88 13.94
CA ASP A 30 -3.14 -11.35 12.82
C ASP A 30 -3.86 -12.44 12.02
N ASP A 31 -4.53 -13.37 12.69
CA ASP A 31 -5.33 -14.42 12.03
C ASP A 31 -6.52 -13.83 11.26
N GLY A 32 -7.19 -12.82 11.80
CA GLY A 32 -8.29 -12.09 11.14
C GLY A 32 -7.82 -11.33 9.89
N LEU A 33 -6.68 -10.65 9.98
CA LEU A 33 -6.05 -9.96 8.84
C LEU A 33 -5.69 -10.93 7.72
N ARG A 34 -5.04 -12.05 8.07
CA ARG A 34 -4.65 -13.09 7.09
C ARG A 34 -5.86 -13.71 6.41
N ALA A 35 -6.93 -13.99 7.18
CA ALA A 35 -8.16 -14.55 6.64
C ALA A 35 -8.82 -13.56 5.66
N GLY A 36 -8.97 -12.28 6.02
CA GLY A 36 -9.54 -11.25 5.17
C GLY A 36 -8.76 -11.05 3.88
N VAL A 37 -7.44 -10.94 3.96
CA VAL A 37 -6.60 -10.84 2.74
C VAL A 37 -6.70 -12.10 1.88
N SER A 38 -6.78 -13.30 2.48
CA SER A 38 -6.91 -14.55 1.73
C SER A 38 -8.25 -14.65 0.99
N GLU A 39 -9.33 -14.13 1.56
CA GLU A 39 -10.64 -14.07 0.92
C GLU A 39 -10.63 -13.13 -0.30
N ASP A 40 -9.87 -12.03 -0.22
CA ASP A 40 -9.75 -11.03 -1.28
C ASP A 40 -8.75 -11.42 -2.38
N MET A 41 -7.90 -12.44 -2.17
CA MET A 41 -6.84 -12.84 -3.11
C MET A 41 -7.30 -13.05 -4.55
N PRO A 42 -8.46 -13.68 -4.86
CA PRO A 42 -8.88 -13.83 -6.26
C PRO A 42 -9.03 -12.49 -6.98
N GLU A 43 -9.66 -11.49 -6.35
CA GLU A 43 -9.88 -10.16 -6.93
C GLU A 43 -8.56 -9.35 -6.98
N LEU A 44 -7.71 -9.49 -5.96
CA LEU A 44 -6.38 -8.86 -5.95
C LEU A 44 -5.48 -9.42 -7.05
N MET A 45 -5.53 -10.72 -7.30
CA MET A 45 -4.78 -11.35 -8.39
C MET A 45 -5.30 -10.96 -9.78
N GLU A 46 -6.60 -10.69 -9.91
CA GLU A 46 -7.17 -10.13 -11.14
C GLU A 46 -6.64 -8.71 -11.40
N LEU A 47 -6.62 -7.86 -10.35
CA LEU A 47 -6.01 -6.53 -10.43
C LEU A 47 -4.53 -6.59 -10.78
N TYR A 48 -3.77 -7.45 -10.10
CA TYR A 48 -2.35 -7.64 -10.36
C TYR A 48 -2.07 -7.98 -11.82
N ARG A 49 -2.80 -8.95 -12.38
CA ARG A 49 -2.65 -9.38 -13.78
C ARG A 49 -3.03 -8.29 -14.77
N ASP A 50 -4.08 -7.52 -14.48
CA ASP A 50 -4.49 -6.39 -15.30
C ASP A 50 -3.43 -5.29 -15.33
N LEU A 51 -2.86 -4.93 -14.17
CA LEU A 51 -1.78 -3.96 -14.08
C LEU A 51 -0.51 -4.47 -14.78
N HIS A 52 -0.15 -5.73 -14.56
CA HIS A 52 1.04 -6.35 -15.16
C HIS A 52 0.96 -6.37 -16.68
N ALA A 53 -0.20 -6.70 -17.23
CA ALA A 53 -0.41 -6.76 -18.69
C ALA A 53 -0.50 -5.38 -19.35
N ASN A 54 -0.73 -4.30 -18.58
CA ASN A 54 -0.98 -2.96 -19.10
C ASN A 54 -0.12 -1.89 -18.41
N PRO A 55 1.21 -2.02 -18.37
CA PRO A 55 2.10 -1.04 -17.75
C PRO A 55 2.19 0.23 -18.59
N GLU A 56 2.41 1.36 -17.92
CA GLU A 56 2.62 2.66 -18.55
C GLU A 56 3.96 3.26 -18.09
N LEU A 57 4.61 4.05 -18.96
CA LEU A 57 5.88 4.70 -18.67
C LEU A 57 5.73 5.86 -17.66
N SER A 58 6.84 6.27 -17.06
CA SER A 58 6.92 7.39 -16.11
C SER A 58 6.25 8.67 -16.64
N PHE A 59 5.31 9.22 -15.88
CA PHE A 59 4.44 10.36 -16.21
C PHE A 59 3.47 10.14 -17.38
N GLU A 60 3.27 8.90 -17.81
CA GLU A 60 2.25 8.50 -18.77
C GLU A 60 1.26 7.49 -18.15
N GLU A 61 1.26 7.34 -16.81
CA GLU A 61 0.45 6.39 -16.04
C GLU A 61 -1.04 6.81 -15.95
N HIS A 62 -1.64 7.22 -17.06
CA HIS A 62 -3.00 7.76 -17.09
C HIS A 62 -4.07 6.70 -16.78
N GLU A 63 -4.00 5.56 -17.43
CA GLU A 63 -4.93 4.46 -17.24
C GLU A 63 -4.69 3.74 -15.91
N THR A 64 -3.43 3.59 -15.53
CA THR A 64 -3.03 3.02 -14.23
C THR A 64 -3.58 3.87 -13.08
N ALA A 65 -3.41 5.19 -13.15
CA ALA A 65 -3.96 6.13 -12.19
C ALA A 65 -5.49 6.06 -12.11
N ALA A 66 -6.17 6.01 -13.26
CA ALA A 66 -7.63 5.91 -13.32
C ALA A 66 -8.14 4.60 -12.71
N ARG A 67 -7.47 3.46 -12.98
CA ARG A 67 -7.80 2.16 -12.38
C ARG A 67 -7.66 2.18 -10.86
N LEU A 68 -6.54 2.73 -10.37
CA LEU A 68 -6.28 2.85 -8.94
C LEU A 68 -7.31 3.77 -8.26
N ALA A 69 -7.56 4.93 -8.85
CA ALA A 69 -8.54 5.89 -8.36
C ALA A 69 -9.96 5.31 -8.30
N ALA A 70 -10.38 4.58 -9.31
CA ALA A 70 -11.70 3.94 -9.35
C ALA A 70 -11.87 2.93 -8.20
N ARG A 71 -10.85 2.13 -7.90
CA ARG A 71 -10.87 1.17 -6.80
C ARG A 71 -10.93 1.87 -5.45
N MET A 72 -10.14 2.92 -5.24
CA MET A 72 -10.16 3.68 -4.00
C MET A 72 -11.50 4.37 -3.76
N ARG A 73 -12.13 4.93 -4.81
CA ARG A 73 -13.48 5.49 -4.73
C ARG A 73 -14.53 4.43 -4.35
N ALA A 74 -14.43 3.24 -4.94
CA ALA A 74 -15.33 2.12 -4.63
C ALA A 74 -15.22 1.67 -3.15
N LEU A 75 -14.06 1.87 -2.54
CA LEU A 75 -13.82 1.60 -1.11
C LEU A 75 -14.21 2.76 -0.19
N GLY A 76 -14.72 3.87 -0.73
CA GLY A 76 -15.21 5.00 0.05
C GLY A 76 -14.17 6.06 0.39
N PHE A 77 -13.01 6.07 -0.27
CA PHE A 77 -12.03 7.14 -0.14
C PHE A 77 -12.44 8.38 -0.94
N ASP A 78 -12.08 9.56 -0.43
CA ASP A 78 -12.05 10.79 -1.22
C ASP A 78 -10.80 10.81 -2.08
N VAL A 79 -10.96 10.86 -3.42
CA VAL A 79 -9.87 10.61 -4.36
C VAL A 79 -9.64 11.80 -5.28
N THR A 80 -8.40 12.26 -5.32
CA THR A 80 -7.90 13.28 -6.25
C THR A 80 -6.87 12.65 -7.20
N GLU A 81 -7.12 12.79 -8.49
CA GLU A 81 -6.20 12.41 -9.57
C GLU A 81 -5.40 13.59 -10.08
N GLY A 82 -4.31 13.32 -10.80
CA GLY A 82 -3.50 14.34 -11.45
C GLY A 82 -2.55 15.09 -10.51
N VAL A 83 -2.34 14.60 -9.29
CA VAL A 83 -1.41 15.20 -8.33
C VAL A 83 0.03 14.92 -8.78
N GLY A 84 0.79 15.97 -9.08
CA GLY A 84 2.11 15.82 -9.68
C GLY A 84 2.08 15.17 -11.07
N ARG A 85 1.06 15.48 -11.88
CA ARG A 85 0.70 15.04 -13.23
C ARG A 85 -0.24 13.83 -13.23
N THR A 86 0.27 12.60 -13.02
CA THR A 86 -0.50 11.34 -13.07
C THR A 86 -0.72 10.72 -11.70
N GLY A 87 -0.18 11.32 -10.61
CA GLY A 87 -0.31 10.80 -9.27
C GLY A 87 -1.75 10.79 -8.75
N VAL A 88 -2.02 9.88 -7.83
CA VAL A 88 -3.32 9.71 -7.16
C VAL A 88 -3.14 9.91 -5.67
N VAL A 89 -4.05 10.66 -5.05
CA VAL A 89 -4.16 10.77 -3.58
C VAL A 89 -5.56 10.38 -3.17
N ALA A 90 -5.67 9.45 -2.22
CA ALA A 90 -6.93 8.99 -1.66
C ALA A 90 -6.90 9.15 -0.14
N VAL A 91 -7.94 9.77 0.43
CA VAL A 91 -8.03 10.08 1.86
C VAL A 91 -9.27 9.43 2.44
N MET A 92 -9.11 8.81 3.61
CA MET A 92 -10.22 8.32 4.42
C MET A 92 -10.05 8.79 5.87
N GLU A 93 -11.01 9.56 6.35
CA GLU A 93 -11.09 9.96 7.76
C GLU A 93 -11.93 8.95 8.55
N ASN A 94 -11.45 8.59 9.72
CA ASN A 94 -12.10 7.63 10.63
C ASN A 94 -11.96 8.07 12.10
N GLY A 95 -12.47 9.25 12.42
CA GLY A 95 -12.41 9.83 13.77
C GLY A 95 -11.06 10.48 14.11
N GLU A 96 -10.88 10.83 15.37
CA GLU A 96 -9.64 11.46 15.87
C GLU A 96 -8.52 10.42 15.98
N GLY A 97 -7.30 10.80 15.59
CA GLY A 97 -6.14 9.93 15.66
C GLY A 97 -5.01 10.39 14.75
N PRO A 98 -3.96 9.59 14.61
CA PRO A 98 -2.83 9.91 13.74
C PRO A 98 -3.21 9.87 12.27
N THR A 99 -2.44 10.61 11.47
CA THR A 99 -2.48 10.53 10.00
C THR A 99 -1.37 9.60 9.53
N ILE A 100 -1.75 8.51 8.87
CA ILE A 100 -0.80 7.54 8.31
C ILE A 100 -0.89 7.57 6.79
N MET A 101 0.25 7.65 6.12
CA MET A 101 0.33 7.58 4.67
C MET A 101 0.92 6.25 4.22
N LEU A 102 0.25 5.60 3.25
CA LEU A 102 0.79 4.45 2.54
C LEU A 102 1.11 4.86 1.10
N ARG A 103 2.21 4.38 0.57
CA ARG A 103 2.71 4.73 -0.77
C ARG A 103 2.96 3.49 -1.62
N ALA A 104 2.48 3.52 -2.87
CA ALA A 104 2.94 2.67 -3.96
C ALA A 104 3.38 3.54 -5.14
N ASP A 105 4.37 3.09 -5.87
CA ASP A 105 4.75 3.60 -7.19
C ASP A 105 3.90 2.97 -8.28
N MET A 106 3.84 3.61 -9.47
CA MET A 106 2.87 3.22 -10.49
C MET A 106 3.48 2.93 -11.87
N ASP A 107 4.66 3.46 -12.16
CA ASP A 107 5.24 3.42 -13.51
C ASP A 107 5.92 2.08 -13.85
N GLY A 108 5.93 1.77 -15.15
CA GLY A 108 6.68 0.68 -15.73
C GLY A 108 8.00 1.15 -16.34
N LEU A 109 8.87 0.19 -16.62
CA LEU A 109 10.17 0.40 -17.25
C LEU A 109 10.13 0.18 -18.76
N PRO A 110 10.97 0.89 -19.55
CA PRO A 110 11.11 0.70 -20.98
C PRO A 110 11.90 -0.58 -21.31
N VAL A 111 11.36 -1.72 -20.89
CA VAL A 111 11.98 -3.06 -21.00
C VAL A 111 10.99 -4.03 -21.62
N ARG A 112 11.48 -4.88 -22.55
CA ARG A 112 10.68 -5.97 -23.11
C ARG A 112 10.52 -7.08 -22.07
N GLU A 113 9.31 -7.51 -21.85
CA GLU A 113 9.06 -8.70 -21.05
C GLU A 113 9.38 -9.97 -21.85
N ASP A 114 10.04 -10.92 -21.19
CA ASP A 114 10.38 -12.24 -21.71
C ASP A 114 10.09 -13.31 -20.64
N THR A 115 8.88 -13.25 -20.09
CA THR A 115 8.39 -14.23 -19.10
C THR A 115 7.39 -15.17 -19.76
N PRO A 116 7.24 -16.43 -19.28
CA PRO A 116 6.31 -17.40 -19.85
C PRO A 116 4.88 -17.28 -19.29
N VAL A 117 4.53 -16.19 -18.61
CA VAL A 117 3.20 -16.02 -18.03
C VAL A 117 2.18 -15.64 -19.12
N ASP A 118 0.93 -16.04 -18.93
CA ASP A 118 -0.16 -15.81 -19.89
C ASP A 118 -0.69 -14.37 -19.88
N TYR A 119 -0.25 -13.57 -18.91
CA TYR A 119 -0.56 -12.14 -18.77
C TYR A 119 0.68 -11.24 -18.95
N ALA A 120 1.72 -11.74 -19.61
CA ALA A 120 2.90 -10.95 -19.93
C ALA A 120 2.52 -9.69 -20.72
N SER A 121 3.24 -8.60 -20.47
CA SER A 121 3.03 -7.34 -21.18
C SER A 121 3.48 -7.41 -22.64
N GLU A 122 2.59 -7.03 -23.56
CA GLU A 122 2.89 -6.78 -24.98
C GLU A 122 2.81 -5.28 -25.31
N VAL A 123 2.73 -4.43 -24.29
CA VAL A 123 2.54 -2.98 -24.45
C VAL A 123 3.74 -2.32 -25.08
N MET A 124 3.47 -1.46 -26.05
CA MET A 124 4.40 -0.48 -26.60
C MET A 124 3.95 0.91 -26.14
N GLY A 125 4.70 1.51 -25.23
CA GLY A 125 4.43 2.84 -24.71
C GLY A 125 5.29 3.90 -25.37
N GLU A 126 4.74 5.12 -25.51
CA GLU A 126 5.46 6.29 -25.98
C GLU A 126 5.86 7.15 -24.78
N ASP A 127 7.11 7.59 -24.74
CA ASP A 127 7.57 8.53 -23.72
C ASP A 127 7.21 9.98 -24.12
N ARG A 128 7.42 10.92 -23.20
CA ARG A 128 7.15 12.35 -23.41
C ARG A 128 7.99 13.02 -24.53
N MET A 129 8.98 12.30 -25.07
CA MET A 129 9.80 12.78 -26.20
C MET A 129 9.37 12.17 -27.53
N GLY A 130 8.34 11.32 -27.54
CA GLY A 130 7.83 10.64 -28.72
C GLY A 130 8.59 9.37 -29.09
N ASN A 131 9.39 8.83 -28.17
CA ASN A 131 10.07 7.55 -28.41
C ASN A 131 9.21 6.39 -27.94
N THR A 132 9.11 5.35 -28.74
CA THR A 132 8.31 4.15 -28.44
C THR A 132 9.18 3.03 -27.89
N PHE A 133 8.76 2.44 -26.76
CA PHE A 133 9.46 1.34 -26.09
C PHE A 133 8.50 0.22 -25.73
N PRO A 134 8.96 -1.05 -25.65
CA PRO A 134 8.22 -2.08 -24.92
C PRO A 134 8.21 -1.71 -23.43
N VAL A 135 7.11 -1.95 -22.74
CA VAL A 135 6.95 -1.58 -21.33
C VAL A 135 6.66 -2.80 -20.47
N MET A 136 7.29 -2.88 -19.31
CA MET A 136 7.09 -3.96 -18.33
C MET A 136 7.14 -3.41 -16.91
N HIS A 137 6.34 -3.97 -16.00
CA HIS A 137 6.52 -3.80 -14.56
C HIS A 137 7.69 -4.65 -14.03
N ALA A 138 8.92 -4.35 -14.51
CA ALA A 138 10.11 -5.09 -14.14
C ALA A 138 10.61 -4.78 -12.70
N CYS A 139 10.11 -3.71 -12.08
CA CYS A 139 10.36 -3.36 -10.67
C CYS A 139 9.20 -3.73 -9.73
N ALA A 140 8.19 -4.45 -10.24
CA ALA A 140 7.05 -4.96 -9.49
C ALA A 140 6.12 -3.88 -8.88
N HIS A 141 5.99 -2.71 -9.52
CA HIS A 141 5.08 -1.66 -9.06
C HIS A 141 3.60 -2.10 -9.14
N ASP A 142 3.25 -3.03 -10.02
CA ASP A 142 1.97 -3.75 -10.04
C ASP A 142 1.67 -4.48 -8.73
N THR A 143 2.67 -5.15 -8.14
CA THR A 143 2.57 -5.77 -6.81
C THR A 143 2.41 -4.73 -5.70
N HIS A 144 3.13 -3.61 -5.80
CA HIS A 144 3.03 -2.52 -4.82
C HIS A 144 1.65 -1.88 -4.83
N MET A 145 1.10 -1.57 -6.01
CA MET A 145 -0.26 -1.05 -6.16
C MET A 145 -1.32 -2.04 -5.69
N THR A 146 -1.17 -3.33 -6.01
CA THR A 146 -2.08 -4.38 -5.54
C THR A 146 -2.07 -4.49 -4.02
N SER A 147 -0.90 -4.41 -3.40
CA SER A 147 -0.75 -4.40 -1.93
C SER A 147 -1.36 -3.16 -1.30
N LEU A 148 -1.24 -1.99 -1.93
CA LEU A 148 -1.89 -0.76 -1.50
C LEU A 148 -3.41 -0.89 -1.52
N VAL A 149 -3.98 -1.48 -2.58
CA VAL A 149 -5.43 -1.73 -2.70
C VAL A 149 -5.89 -2.75 -1.65
N ALA A 150 -5.11 -3.80 -1.38
CA ALA A 150 -5.41 -4.77 -0.34
C ALA A 150 -5.48 -4.11 1.05
N ALA A 151 -4.51 -3.26 1.38
CA ALA A 151 -4.50 -2.49 2.62
C ALA A 151 -5.69 -1.53 2.71
N ALA A 152 -5.99 -0.79 1.63
CA ALA A 152 -7.13 0.10 1.54
C ALA A 152 -8.45 -0.63 1.81
N ARG A 153 -8.64 -1.79 1.19
CA ARG A 153 -9.83 -2.63 1.34
C ARG A 153 -9.98 -3.12 2.77
N TYR A 154 -8.93 -3.71 3.34
CA TYR A 154 -8.95 -4.17 4.72
C TYR A 154 -9.31 -3.04 5.69
N MET A 155 -8.67 -1.89 5.58
CA MET A 155 -8.92 -0.73 6.45
C MET A 155 -10.34 -0.18 6.29
N SER A 156 -10.85 -0.13 5.06
CA SER A 156 -12.22 0.35 4.78
C SER A 156 -13.31 -0.57 5.34
N GLN A 157 -13.05 -1.89 5.36
CA GLN A 157 -13.98 -2.90 5.86
C GLN A 157 -13.93 -3.07 7.38
N ASN A 158 -12.83 -2.68 8.03
CA ASN A 158 -12.59 -2.86 9.45
C ASN A 158 -12.45 -1.51 10.18
N ARG A 159 -13.33 -0.56 9.88
CA ARG A 159 -13.27 0.81 10.45
C ARG A 159 -13.40 0.89 11.95
N ASP A 160 -14.01 -0.11 12.57
CA ASP A 160 -14.15 -0.20 14.03
C ASP A 160 -12.83 -0.55 14.74
N ASP A 161 -11.82 -1.04 14.01
CA ASP A 161 -10.54 -1.48 14.55
C ASP A 161 -9.46 -0.40 14.57
N TRP A 162 -9.74 0.79 14.01
CA TRP A 162 -8.77 1.87 13.93
C TRP A 162 -9.43 3.25 14.00
N SER A 163 -8.64 4.27 14.27
CA SER A 163 -9.07 5.68 14.20
C SER A 163 -7.95 6.57 13.69
N GLY A 164 -8.30 7.73 13.14
CA GLY A 164 -7.39 8.68 12.54
C GLY A 164 -7.65 8.88 11.05
N THR A 165 -6.64 9.27 10.31
CA THR A 165 -6.72 9.52 8.87
C THR A 165 -5.76 8.62 8.11
N LEU A 166 -6.27 7.94 7.08
CA LEU A 166 -5.47 7.16 6.16
C LEU A 166 -5.34 7.93 4.84
N VAL A 167 -4.10 8.19 4.43
CA VAL A 167 -3.76 8.81 3.15
C VAL A 167 -3.06 7.75 2.29
N LEU A 168 -3.57 7.48 1.11
CA LEU A 168 -2.96 6.55 0.16
C LEU A 168 -2.46 7.34 -1.03
N ILE A 169 -1.23 7.08 -1.47
CA ILE A 169 -0.69 7.73 -2.67
C ILE A 169 -0.23 6.68 -3.69
N GLY A 170 -0.71 6.87 -4.94
CA GLY A 170 -0.10 6.29 -6.13
C GLY A 170 0.92 7.31 -6.65
N GLN A 171 2.21 7.05 -6.44
CA GLN A 171 3.27 7.94 -6.86
C GLN A 171 3.64 7.65 -8.32
N PRO A 172 3.61 8.65 -9.22
CA PRO A 172 4.06 8.48 -10.59
C PRO A 172 5.60 8.51 -10.68
N ALA A 173 6.14 8.13 -11.82
CA ALA A 173 7.50 8.41 -12.28
C ALA A 173 8.61 8.16 -11.25
N GLU A 174 8.54 7.00 -10.58
CA GLU A 174 9.55 6.56 -9.61
C GLU A 174 10.85 6.24 -10.33
N GLU A 175 10.80 5.54 -11.46
CA GLU A 175 11.95 5.03 -12.21
C GLU A 175 12.86 6.12 -12.80
N VAL A 176 12.33 7.34 -12.93
CA VAL A 176 13.12 8.51 -13.32
C VAL A 176 13.44 9.43 -12.14
N GLY A 177 13.04 9.08 -10.92
CA GLY A 177 13.33 9.81 -9.68
C GLY A 177 12.64 11.17 -9.57
N LEU A 178 11.59 11.46 -10.33
CA LEU A 178 10.96 12.77 -10.41
C LEU A 178 9.54 12.83 -9.84
N GLY A 179 8.87 11.69 -9.67
CA GLY A 179 7.46 11.66 -9.32
C GLY A 179 7.13 12.21 -7.95
N ALA A 180 7.91 11.83 -6.93
CA ALA A 180 7.74 12.36 -5.58
C ALA A 180 7.91 13.89 -5.55
N LEU A 181 8.94 14.41 -6.23
CA LEU A 181 9.17 15.86 -6.34
C LEU A 181 8.00 16.56 -7.07
N ALA A 182 7.45 15.94 -8.12
CA ALA A 182 6.30 16.48 -8.83
C ALA A 182 5.06 16.57 -7.92
N MET A 183 4.76 15.54 -7.14
CA MET A 183 3.66 15.57 -6.18
C MET A 183 3.87 16.62 -5.08
N LEU A 184 5.07 16.72 -4.52
CA LEU A 184 5.41 17.74 -3.53
C LEU A 184 5.28 19.15 -4.10
N SER A 185 5.76 19.37 -5.34
CA SER A 185 5.68 20.67 -6.02
C SER A 185 4.24 21.06 -6.39
N ASP A 186 3.35 20.08 -6.55
CA ASP A 186 1.91 20.29 -6.76
C ASP A 186 1.14 20.48 -5.44
N GLY A 187 1.82 20.59 -4.32
CA GLY A 187 1.24 20.90 -3.02
C GLY A 187 0.70 19.68 -2.28
N LEU A 188 1.37 18.54 -2.34
CA LEU A 188 0.91 17.32 -1.66
C LEU A 188 0.57 17.56 -0.18
N TYR A 189 1.43 18.26 0.55
CA TYR A 189 1.23 18.52 1.97
C TYR A 189 0.48 19.83 2.30
N GLU A 190 0.23 20.66 1.31
CA GLU A 190 -0.61 21.86 1.42
C GLU A 190 -2.09 21.56 1.14
N ARG A 191 -2.36 20.58 0.30
CA ARG A 191 -3.70 20.21 -0.18
C ARG A 191 -4.30 19.03 0.57
N PHE A 192 -3.47 18.15 1.12
CA PHE A 192 -3.87 16.91 1.79
C PHE A 192 -3.31 16.83 3.20
N PRO A 193 -3.89 15.97 4.07
CA PRO A 193 -3.40 15.81 5.43
C PRO A 193 -1.92 15.41 5.47
N THR A 194 -1.11 16.17 6.23
CA THR A 194 0.30 15.87 6.44
C THR A 194 0.42 14.65 7.35
N PRO A 195 1.13 13.58 6.96
CA PRO A 195 1.19 12.36 7.75
C PRO A 195 2.12 12.49 8.96
N ASP A 196 1.75 11.84 10.06
CA ASP A 196 2.62 11.60 11.22
C ASP A 196 3.65 10.50 10.93
N ALA A 197 3.28 9.54 10.06
CA ALA A 197 4.17 8.48 9.60
C ALA A 197 3.83 8.07 8.16
N VAL A 198 4.85 7.64 7.43
CA VAL A 198 4.73 7.11 6.07
C VAL A 198 5.23 5.68 6.05
N VAL A 199 4.46 4.78 5.45
CA VAL A 199 4.85 3.39 5.21
C VAL A 199 4.87 3.15 3.70
N SER A 200 5.97 2.59 3.23
CA SER A 200 6.13 2.17 1.83
C SER A 200 6.67 0.74 1.81
N TYR A 201 6.06 -0.08 0.97
CA TYR A 201 6.53 -1.41 0.66
C TYR A 201 7.21 -1.38 -0.70
N HIS A 202 8.37 -2.03 -0.83
CA HIS A 202 9.05 -2.21 -2.10
C HIS A 202 9.68 -3.60 -2.18
N THR A 203 9.51 -4.29 -3.29
CA THR A 203 10.13 -5.59 -3.53
C THR A 203 11.65 -5.42 -3.72
N TRP A 204 12.40 -6.45 -3.34
CA TRP A 204 13.85 -6.44 -3.46
C TRP A 204 14.34 -7.79 -3.99
N GLY A 205 14.87 -7.82 -5.22
CA GLY A 205 15.22 -9.05 -5.95
C GLY A 205 16.27 -9.96 -5.30
N TYR A 206 16.97 -9.47 -4.26
CA TYR A 206 17.96 -10.26 -3.51
C TYR A 206 17.40 -10.87 -2.22
N MET A 207 16.11 -10.69 -1.93
CA MET A 207 15.47 -11.26 -0.74
C MET A 207 14.56 -12.42 -1.14
N PRO A 208 14.58 -13.55 -0.40
CA PRO A 208 13.61 -14.62 -0.59
C PRO A 208 12.18 -14.13 -0.35
N ALA A 209 11.20 -14.67 -1.08
CA ALA A 209 9.79 -14.40 -0.85
C ALA A 209 9.39 -14.72 0.60
N GLY A 210 8.57 -13.87 1.20
CA GLY A 210 8.12 -14.00 2.59
C GLY A 210 9.08 -13.42 3.65
N VAL A 211 10.20 -12.83 3.23
CA VAL A 211 11.11 -12.09 4.13
C VAL A 211 10.85 -10.60 4.03
N ILE A 212 10.68 -9.94 5.19
CA ILE A 212 10.56 -8.49 5.34
C ILE A 212 11.75 -7.99 6.18
N ARG A 213 12.36 -6.89 5.77
CA ARG A 213 13.46 -6.23 6.49
C ARG A 213 13.21 -4.75 6.61
#